data_909656f94d731dc6e2b548c16c832f73
#
_entry.id   909656f94d731dc6e2b548c16c832f73
#
_cell.length_a   1.000
_cell.length_b   1.000
_cell.length_c   1.000
_cell.angle_alpha   90.00
_cell.angle_beta   90.00
_cell.angle_gamma   90.00
#
_symmetry.space_group_name_H-M   'P 1'
#
loop_
_entity.id
_entity.type
_entity.pdbx_description
1 polymer ?
#
loop_
_entity_poly.entity_id
_entity_poly.type
_entity_poly.pdbx_seq_one_letter_code
_entity_poly.pdbx_strand_id
1 'polypeptide(L)'
;QEMIDTLRNGKGVPIYSMMPDTIQVGEKTYTELVGGKNHFVQELQDEIKDPKALLIEGLKELGKDPDPSKVTIRYASRGTSEVSKKIAEWMKQQWESVLGINIEIDMMEWNIMWDKIDAGDYDIATGGWGPYYNEPSALLQLFDPDNGYFNAEKTGWSGEDPKKYQELLNEAKFEVDDQKKAELYLQAEELVVKSGLIEPTYVEEA
;
A
#
# COMPACT_ATOMS: atom_id res chain seq x y z
N GLN A 1 1.65 11.60 -10.14
CA GLN A 1 1.06 12.79 -10.77
C GLN A 1 0.72 12.55 -12.24
N GLU A 2 1.67 12.06 -13.08
CA GLU A 2 1.45 11.84 -14.51
C GLU A 2 0.20 11.01 -14.82
N MET A 3 -0.03 9.90 -14.12
CA MET A 3 -1.21 9.05 -14.28
C MET A 3 -2.50 9.82 -13.97
N ILE A 4 -2.50 10.63 -12.92
CA ILE A 4 -3.65 11.45 -12.53
C ILE A 4 -3.97 12.49 -13.61
N ASP A 5 -2.97 13.20 -14.08
CA ASP A 5 -3.14 14.26 -15.09
C ASP A 5 -3.60 13.72 -16.44
N THR A 6 -3.00 12.62 -16.89
CA THR A 6 -3.22 12.09 -18.25
C THR A 6 -4.40 11.14 -18.36
N LEU A 7 -4.62 10.27 -17.36
CA LEU A 7 -5.63 9.22 -17.42
C LEU A 7 -6.87 9.50 -16.58
N ARG A 8 -6.75 10.34 -15.55
CA ARG A 8 -7.85 10.72 -14.66
C ARG A 8 -8.33 12.17 -14.87
N ASN A 9 -7.81 12.87 -15.88
CA ASN A 9 -8.12 14.29 -16.16
C ASN A 9 -7.88 15.20 -14.94
N GLY A 10 -6.82 14.97 -14.20
CA GLY A 10 -6.46 15.73 -13.00
C GLY A 10 -7.31 15.41 -11.76
N LYS A 11 -8.20 14.41 -11.79
CA LYS A 11 -9.02 14.03 -10.65
C LYS A 11 -8.25 13.15 -9.69
N GLY A 12 -7.90 13.70 -8.55
CA GLY A 12 -7.18 13.06 -7.46
C GLY A 12 -5.91 13.81 -7.06
N VAL A 13 -5.47 13.58 -5.84
CA VAL A 13 -4.24 14.15 -5.28
C VAL A 13 -3.28 13.01 -4.96
N PRO A 14 -2.04 13.02 -5.48
CA PRO A 14 -1.04 12.03 -5.09
C PRO A 14 -0.80 12.07 -3.58
N ILE A 15 -0.63 10.91 -2.98
CA ILE A 15 -0.28 10.79 -1.57
C ILE A 15 0.95 9.91 -1.40
N TYR A 16 1.67 10.14 -0.31
CA TYR A 16 2.87 9.39 0.09
C TYR A 16 2.70 8.80 1.50
N SER A 17 1.49 8.85 2.02
CA SER A 17 1.04 8.37 3.32
C SER A 17 -0.28 7.64 3.16
N MET A 18 -0.52 6.66 4.02
CA MET A 18 -1.84 6.03 4.10
C MET A 18 -2.91 6.97 4.66
N MET A 19 -2.47 8.03 5.38
CA MET A 19 -3.37 8.91 6.12
C MET A 19 -3.76 10.12 5.29
N PRO A 20 -5.07 10.29 4.97
CA PRO A 20 -5.57 11.57 4.48
C PRO A 20 -5.30 12.70 5.47
N ASP A 21 -5.09 13.91 4.96
CA ASP A 21 -4.80 15.10 5.79
C ASP A 21 -5.91 15.45 6.80
N THR A 22 -7.11 14.90 6.62
CA THR A 22 -8.28 15.14 7.47
C THR A 22 -8.41 14.17 8.63
N ILE A 23 -7.59 13.13 8.69
CA ILE A 23 -7.60 12.14 9.79
C ILE A 23 -7.16 12.81 11.08
N GLN A 24 -7.85 12.50 12.18
CA GLN A 24 -7.68 13.13 13.49
C GLN A 24 -7.23 12.14 14.56
N VAL A 25 -6.50 12.66 15.54
CA VAL A 25 -6.25 12.02 16.83
C VAL A 25 -6.63 13.04 17.90
N GLY A 26 -7.68 12.76 18.65
CA GLY A 26 -8.29 13.74 19.54
C GLY A 26 -8.84 14.96 18.79
N GLU A 27 -8.41 16.16 19.19
CA GLU A 27 -8.87 17.44 18.59
C GLU A 27 -7.98 17.95 17.46
N LYS A 28 -6.84 17.28 17.19
CA LYS A 28 -5.86 17.71 16.17
C LYS A 28 -5.82 16.71 15.02
N THR A 29 -5.34 17.19 13.87
CA THR A 29 -5.06 16.28 12.77
C THR A 29 -3.83 15.42 13.08
N TYR A 30 -3.85 14.19 12.59
CA TYR A 30 -2.70 13.29 12.69
C TYR A 30 -1.44 13.95 12.14
N THR A 31 -1.55 14.63 10.99
CA THR A 31 -0.46 15.33 10.33
C THR A 31 0.18 16.41 11.21
N GLU A 32 -0.64 17.17 11.96
CA GLU A 32 -0.14 18.17 12.92
C GLU A 32 0.64 17.53 14.07
N LEU A 33 0.15 16.41 14.60
CA LEU A 33 0.80 15.72 15.72
C LEU A 33 2.11 15.04 15.34
N VAL A 34 2.22 14.51 14.14
CA VAL A 34 3.48 13.88 13.67
C VAL A 34 4.47 14.84 13.01
N GLY A 35 4.22 16.14 13.13
CA GLY A 35 5.18 17.17 12.67
C GLY A 35 5.18 17.39 11.16
N GLY A 36 4.10 17.08 10.47
CA GLY A 36 3.95 17.20 9.04
C GLY A 36 3.59 15.88 8.37
N LYS A 37 3.55 15.87 7.05
CA LYS A 37 3.29 14.63 6.29
C LYS A 37 4.46 13.66 6.47
N ASN A 38 4.14 12.39 6.73
CA ASN A 38 5.15 11.37 6.62
C ASN A 38 5.43 11.11 5.13
N HIS A 39 6.66 10.74 4.82
CA HIS A 39 7.15 10.57 3.47
C HIS A 39 7.79 9.19 3.27
N PHE A 40 7.28 8.15 3.93
CA PHE A 40 7.87 6.82 3.88
C PHE A 40 8.03 6.28 2.46
N VAL A 41 7.06 6.52 1.58
CA VAL A 41 7.17 6.16 0.16
C VAL A 41 8.31 6.95 -0.51
N GLN A 42 8.44 8.24 -0.20
CA GLN A 42 9.53 9.05 -0.74
C GLN A 42 10.90 8.61 -0.22
N GLU A 43 11.00 8.24 1.06
CA GLU A 43 12.22 7.69 1.65
C GLU A 43 12.64 6.40 0.91
N LEU A 44 11.71 5.48 0.68
CA LEU A 44 11.98 4.26 -0.10
C LEU A 44 12.45 4.59 -1.52
N GLN A 45 11.84 5.55 -2.19
CA GLN A 45 12.27 6.00 -3.52
C GLN A 45 13.68 6.63 -3.49
N ASP A 46 14.03 7.30 -2.40
CA ASP A 46 15.35 7.89 -2.22
C ASP A 46 16.42 6.85 -1.85
N GLU A 47 16.06 5.81 -1.15
CA GLU A 47 16.95 4.68 -0.79
C GLU A 47 17.15 3.72 -1.97
N ILE A 48 16.08 3.36 -2.67
CA ILE A 48 16.10 2.36 -3.75
C ILE A 48 16.39 3.06 -5.09
N LYS A 49 17.66 3.22 -5.42
CA LYS A 49 18.08 3.86 -6.68
C LYS A 49 18.00 2.94 -7.90
N ASP A 50 18.09 1.63 -7.70
CA ASP A 50 17.98 0.62 -8.75
C ASP A 50 17.01 -0.50 -8.31
N PRO A 51 15.72 -0.32 -8.55
CA PRO A 51 14.72 -1.31 -8.15
C PRO A 51 14.87 -2.65 -8.89
N LYS A 52 15.44 -2.65 -10.10
CA LYS A 52 15.73 -3.88 -10.81
C LYS A 52 16.86 -4.67 -10.16
N ALA A 53 17.92 -4.00 -9.71
CA ALA A 53 19.00 -4.65 -8.98
C ALA A 53 18.48 -5.25 -7.66
N LEU A 54 17.63 -4.53 -6.94
CA LEU A 54 16.99 -5.02 -5.70
C LEU A 54 16.12 -6.26 -5.96
N LEU A 55 15.34 -6.27 -7.05
CA LEU A 55 14.56 -7.45 -7.45
C LEU A 55 15.45 -8.66 -7.72
N ILE A 56 16.55 -8.47 -8.44
CA ILE A 56 17.52 -9.54 -8.76
C ILE A 56 18.15 -10.10 -7.48
N GLU A 57 18.46 -9.25 -6.52
CA GLU A 57 18.99 -9.66 -5.22
C GLU A 57 17.97 -10.49 -4.45
N GLY A 58 16.73 -10.00 -4.32
CA GLY A 58 15.65 -10.75 -3.67
C GLY A 58 15.35 -12.10 -4.33
N LEU A 59 15.41 -12.20 -5.67
CA LEU A 59 15.26 -13.47 -6.37
C LEU A 59 16.35 -14.46 -5.97
N LYS A 60 17.61 -14.01 -5.85
CA LYS A 60 18.73 -14.84 -5.41
C LYS A 60 18.58 -15.30 -3.97
N GLU A 61 18.17 -14.42 -3.07
CA GLU A 61 17.92 -14.76 -1.66
C GLU A 61 16.83 -15.83 -1.51
N LEU A 62 15.81 -15.78 -2.37
CA LEU A 62 14.76 -16.79 -2.45
C LEU A 62 15.17 -18.08 -3.20
N GLY A 63 16.41 -18.18 -3.67
CA GLY A 63 16.89 -19.31 -4.46
C GLY A 63 16.21 -19.46 -5.82
N LYS A 64 15.64 -18.37 -6.36
CA LYS A 64 14.98 -18.32 -7.68
C LYS A 64 15.97 -17.92 -8.77
N ASP A 65 15.57 -18.14 -10.03
CA ASP A 65 16.33 -17.65 -11.19
C ASP A 65 16.42 -16.11 -11.13
N PRO A 66 17.62 -15.54 -11.17
CA PRO A 66 17.80 -14.09 -11.06
C PRO A 66 17.44 -13.29 -12.31
N ASP A 67 17.00 -13.94 -13.38
CA ASP A 67 16.58 -13.29 -14.62
C ASP A 67 15.14 -12.72 -14.47
N PRO A 68 14.97 -11.37 -14.38
CA PRO A 68 13.66 -10.77 -14.23
C PRO A 68 12.68 -11.13 -15.37
N SER A 69 13.18 -11.39 -16.58
CA SER A 69 12.31 -11.72 -17.73
C SER A 69 11.54 -13.03 -17.55
N LYS A 70 11.95 -13.86 -16.58
CA LYS A 70 11.26 -15.10 -16.21
C LYS A 70 10.24 -14.93 -15.09
N VAL A 71 10.17 -13.73 -14.51
CA VAL A 71 9.20 -13.40 -13.47
C VAL A 71 7.91 -12.92 -14.13
N THR A 72 6.80 -13.53 -13.75
CA THR A 72 5.45 -13.07 -14.12
C THR A 72 4.70 -12.73 -12.86
N ILE A 73 4.13 -11.52 -12.80
CA ILE A 73 3.34 -10.98 -11.70
C ILE A 73 1.89 -10.86 -12.17
N ARG A 74 0.96 -11.41 -11.39
CA ARG A 74 -0.48 -11.29 -11.62
C ARG A 74 -1.00 -10.03 -10.93
N TYR A 75 -1.45 -9.10 -11.75
CA TYR A 75 -1.99 -7.82 -11.30
C TYR A 75 -3.51 -7.83 -11.35
N ALA A 76 -4.14 -7.99 -10.19
CA ALA A 76 -5.58 -7.87 -10.03
C ALA A 76 -6.01 -6.40 -10.06
N SER A 77 -6.62 -5.97 -11.16
CA SER A 77 -7.06 -4.61 -11.38
C SER A 77 -8.57 -4.48 -11.31
N ARG A 78 -9.00 -3.50 -10.51
CA ARG A 78 -10.42 -3.21 -10.31
C ARG A 78 -11.01 -2.45 -11.48
N GLY A 79 -12.20 -2.92 -11.91
CA GLY A 79 -13.07 -2.23 -12.85
C GLY A 79 -12.76 -2.58 -14.30
N THR A 80 -13.81 -2.52 -15.11
CA THR A 80 -13.78 -2.91 -16.53
C THR A 80 -13.99 -1.73 -17.46
N SER A 81 -14.04 -0.50 -16.91
CA SER A 81 -14.18 0.73 -17.70
C SER A 81 -12.93 0.99 -18.57
N GLU A 82 -13.09 1.78 -19.63
CA GLU A 82 -11.97 2.17 -20.49
C GLU A 82 -10.87 2.95 -19.72
N VAL A 83 -11.25 3.74 -18.70
CA VAL A 83 -10.29 4.45 -17.85
C VAL A 83 -9.53 3.45 -16.99
N SER A 84 -10.22 2.49 -16.38
CA SER A 84 -9.59 1.43 -15.57
C SER A 84 -8.60 0.62 -16.40
N LYS A 85 -8.97 0.26 -17.63
CA LYS A 85 -8.07 -0.45 -18.56
C LYS A 85 -6.81 0.34 -18.86
N LYS A 86 -6.95 1.64 -19.19
CA LYS A 86 -5.81 2.51 -19.48
C LYS A 86 -4.87 2.67 -18.28
N ILE A 87 -5.42 2.78 -17.07
CA ILE A 87 -4.63 2.85 -15.84
C ILE A 87 -3.87 1.53 -15.62
N ALA A 88 -4.54 0.39 -15.76
CA ALA A 88 -3.90 -0.91 -15.59
C ALA A 88 -2.78 -1.15 -16.61
N GLU A 89 -2.99 -0.82 -17.86
CA GLU A 89 -1.97 -0.89 -18.91
C GLU A 89 -0.80 0.07 -18.68
N TRP A 90 -1.08 1.27 -18.18
CA TRP A 90 -0.03 2.22 -17.83
C TRP A 90 0.83 1.68 -16.67
N MET A 91 0.21 1.15 -15.60
CA MET A 91 0.93 0.54 -14.48
C MET A 91 1.79 -0.63 -14.96
N LYS A 92 1.22 -1.54 -15.75
CA LYS A 92 1.96 -2.64 -16.38
C LYS A 92 3.20 -2.14 -17.12
N GLN A 93 3.03 -1.15 -18.00
CA GLN A 93 4.13 -0.59 -18.79
C GLN A 93 5.22 0.00 -17.89
N GLN A 94 4.87 0.70 -16.81
CA GLN A 94 5.85 1.24 -15.86
C GLN A 94 6.66 0.12 -15.21
N TRP A 95 5.99 -0.89 -14.64
CA TRP A 95 6.67 -2.00 -13.97
C TRP A 95 7.53 -2.84 -14.92
N GLU A 96 7.02 -3.18 -16.09
CA GLU A 96 7.76 -3.94 -17.09
C GLU A 96 9.00 -3.17 -17.59
N SER A 97 8.86 -1.86 -17.83
CA SER A 97 9.97 -1.03 -18.32
C SER A 97 11.09 -0.86 -17.29
N VAL A 98 10.74 -0.73 -16.01
CA VAL A 98 11.71 -0.50 -14.93
C VAL A 98 12.32 -1.81 -14.44
N LEU A 99 11.50 -2.84 -14.21
CA LEU A 99 11.96 -4.09 -13.60
C LEU A 99 12.39 -5.15 -14.61
N GLY A 100 11.85 -5.11 -15.83
CA GLY A 100 12.11 -6.11 -16.86
C GLY A 100 11.36 -7.43 -16.63
N ILE A 101 10.29 -7.40 -15.86
CA ILE A 101 9.39 -8.53 -15.57
C ILE A 101 8.24 -8.60 -16.58
N ASN A 102 7.38 -9.61 -16.44
CA ASN A 102 6.13 -9.72 -17.19
C ASN A 102 4.96 -9.45 -16.23
N ILE A 103 3.99 -8.64 -16.65
CA ILE A 103 2.76 -8.38 -15.89
C ILE A 103 1.57 -8.96 -16.64
N GLU A 104 0.82 -9.82 -15.97
CA GLU A 104 -0.48 -10.31 -16.42
C GLU A 104 -1.58 -9.55 -15.71
N ILE A 105 -2.34 -8.74 -16.45
CA ILE A 105 -3.46 -7.97 -15.91
C ILE A 105 -4.69 -8.85 -15.87
N ASP A 106 -5.25 -9.00 -14.67
CA ASP A 106 -6.54 -9.64 -14.44
C ASP A 106 -7.56 -8.57 -14.05
N MET A 107 -8.34 -8.12 -15.05
CA MET A 107 -9.36 -7.09 -14.85
C MET A 107 -10.69 -7.71 -14.48
N MET A 108 -11.29 -7.24 -13.39
CA MET A 108 -12.51 -7.82 -12.87
C MET A 108 -13.45 -6.80 -12.24
N GLU A 109 -14.69 -7.20 -12.14
CA GLU A 109 -15.70 -6.48 -11.38
C GLU A 109 -15.37 -6.48 -9.89
N TRP A 110 -15.87 -5.47 -9.19
CA TRP A 110 -15.61 -5.22 -7.77
C TRP A 110 -15.80 -6.47 -6.88
N ASN A 111 -16.90 -7.17 -7.02
CA ASN A 111 -17.21 -8.33 -6.18
C ASN A 111 -16.20 -9.46 -6.38
N ILE A 112 -15.85 -9.75 -7.64
CA ILE A 112 -14.91 -10.82 -8.00
C ILE A 112 -13.51 -10.49 -7.49
N MET A 113 -13.13 -9.21 -7.51
CA MET A 113 -11.83 -8.78 -6.98
C MET A 113 -11.74 -9.06 -5.47
N TRP A 114 -12.80 -8.78 -4.72
CA TRP A 114 -12.80 -9.06 -3.29
C TRP A 114 -12.74 -10.55 -2.97
N ASP A 115 -13.43 -11.40 -3.73
CA ASP A 115 -13.33 -12.85 -3.60
C ASP A 115 -11.89 -13.35 -3.83
N LYS A 116 -11.18 -12.77 -4.80
CA LYS A 116 -9.77 -13.08 -5.06
C LYS A 116 -8.84 -12.56 -3.94
N ILE A 117 -9.06 -11.36 -3.46
CA ILE A 117 -8.29 -10.80 -2.34
C ILE A 117 -8.48 -11.67 -1.10
N ASP A 118 -9.72 -12.07 -0.80
CA ASP A 118 -10.02 -12.97 0.32
C ASP A 118 -9.38 -14.34 0.19
N ALA A 119 -9.25 -14.83 -1.03
CA ALA A 119 -8.58 -16.10 -1.32
C ALA A 119 -7.05 -15.98 -1.39
N GLY A 120 -6.47 -14.76 -1.34
CA GLY A 120 -5.03 -14.53 -1.56
C GLY A 120 -4.57 -14.87 -3.00
N ASP A 121 -5.49 -14.88 -3.98
CA ASP A 121 -5.21 -15.27 -5.37
C ASP A 121 -4.79 -14.07 -6.23
N TYR A 122 -3.71 -13.42 -5.86
CA TYR A 122 -3.07 -12.31 -6.59
C TYR A 122 -1.62 -12.16 -6.14
N ASP A 123 -0.82 -11.46 -6.93
CA ASP A 123 0.52 -11.03 -6.53
C ASP A 123 0.51 -9.53 -6.19
N ILE A 124 -0.18 -8.72 -7.00
CA ILE A 124 -0.46 -7.30 -6.71
C ILE A 124 -1.95 -7.05 -6.96
N ALA A 125 -2.60 -6.27 -6.10
CA ALA A 125 -3.98 -5.86 -6.28
C ALA A 125 -4.14 -4.34 -6.14
N THR A 126 -4.98 -3.74 -6.98
CA THR A 126 -5.41 -2.35 -6.80
C THR A 126 -6.68 -2.32 -5.96
N GLY A 127 -6.65 -1.55 -4.90
CA GLY A 127 -7.80 -1.33 -4.02
C GLY A 127 -8.05 0.15 -3.74
N GLY A 128 -9.12 0.41 -3.05
CA GLY A 128 -9.43 1.72 -2.47
C GLY A 128 -10.23 1.52 -1.20
N TRP A 129 -9.94 2.31 -0.19
CA TRP A 129 -10.60 2.23 1.09
C TRP A 129 -10.93 3.63 1.63
N GLY A 130 -12.13 3.79 2.17
CA GLY A 130 -12.53 4.97 2.91
C GLY A 130 -12.59 4.65 4.40
N PRO A 131 -12.03 5.50 5.27
CA PRO A 131 -12.10 5.27 6.70
C PRO A 131 -13.57 5.35 7.19
N TYR A 132 -13.98 4.38 8.01
CA TYR A 132 -15.34 4.36 8.60
C TYR A 132 -15.49 5.33 9.75
N TYR A 133 -14.41 5.78 10.35
CA TYR A 133 -14.33 6.78 11.40
C TYR A 133 -13.02 7.56 11.26
N ASN A 134 -12.99 8.76 11.82
CA ASN A 134 -11.91 9.72 11.59
C ASN A 134 -10.74 9.53 12.58
N GLU A 135 -10.06 8.39 12.49
CA GLU A 135 -8.85 8.08 13.27
C GLU A 135 -7.92 7.18 12.43
N PRO A 136 -6.57 7.23 12.59
CA PRO A 136 -5.62 6.40 11.84
C PRO A 136 -5.89 4.90 11.92
N SER A 137 -6.39 4.41 13.05
CA SER A 137 -6.77 3.01 13.24
C SER A 137 -7.81 2.51 12.23
N ALA A 138 -8.67 3.40 11.68
CA ALA A 138 -9.64 3.02 10.65
C ALA A 138 -8.99 2.49 9.36
N LEU A 139 -7.74 2.86 9.10
CA LEU A 139 -6.96 2.40 7.95
C LEU A 139 -5.92 1.36 8.37
N LEU A 140 -5.20 1.59 9.47
CA LEU A 140 -4.14 0.68 9.91
C LEU A 140 -4.67 -0.70 10.31
N GLN A 141 -5.84 -0.79 10.94
CA GLN A 141 -6.44 -2.08 11.30
C GLN A 141 -6.69 -3.02 10.12
N LEU A 142 -6.67 -2.51 8.88
CA LEU A 142 -6.81 -3.35 7.68
C LEU A 142 -5.67 -4.35 7.54
N PHE A 143 -4.51 -4.02 8.08
CA PHE A 143 -3.30 -4.83 8.05
C PHE A 143 -2.98 -5.51 9.39
N ASP A 144 -3.93 -5.49 10.36
CA ASP A 144 -3.77 -6.28 11.60
C ASP A 144 -3.44 -7.73 11.24
N PRO A 145 -2.32 -8.29 11.71
CA PRO A 145 -1.83 -9.59 11.26
C PRO A 145 -2.80 -10.75 11.48
N ASP A 146 -3.61 -10.68 12.54
CA ASP A 146 -4.54 -11.75 12.91
C ASP A 146 -5.97 -11.50 12.40
N ASN A 147 -6.42 -10.24 12.46
CA ASN A 147 -7.84 -9.91 12.30
C ASN A 147 -8.10 -8.90 11.17
N GLY A 148 -7.04 -8.35 10.57
CA GLY A 148 -7.15 -7.38 9.48
C GLY A 148 -7.71 -7.98 8.20
N TYR A 149 -8.24 -7.13 7.37
CA TYR A 149 -8.74 -7.52 6.05
C TYR A 149 -7.60 -8.08 5.17
N PHE A 150 -6.42 -7.47 5.26
CA PHE A 150 -5.17 -7.87 4.62
C PHE A 150 -4.21 -8.46 5.66
N ASN A 151 -4.67 -9.48 6.40
CA ASN A 151 -3.90 -10.12 7.45
C ASN A 151 -2.66 -10.87 6.94
N ALA A 152 -1.80 -11.30 7.86
CA ALA A 152 -0.53 -11.95 7.52
C ALA A 152 -0.68 -13.24 6.69
N GLU A 153 -1.75 -14.02 6.88
CA GLU A 153 -2.01 -15.22 6.09
C GLU A 153 -2.25 -14.89 4.62
N LYS A 154 -3.04 -13.84 4.34
CA LYS A 154 -3.39 -13.40 2.98
C LYS A 154 -2.23 -12.69 2.27
N THR A 155 -1.44 -11.92 3.00
CA THR A 155 -0.35 -11.10 2.45
C THR A 155 1.00 -11.80 2.43
N GLY A 156 1.16 -12.89 3.18
CA GLY A 156 2.44 -13.53 3.40
C GLY A 156 3.39 -12.73 4.30
N TRP A 157 2.90 -11.70 4.99
CA TRP A 157 3.71 -10.88 5.89
C TRP A 157 4.20 -11.72 7.07
N SER A 158 5.50 -11.82 7.24
CA SER A 158 6.12 -12.75 8.21
C SER A 158 7.30 -12.10 8.94
N GLY A 159 7.83 -12.80 9.94
CA GLY A 159 8.95 -12.33 10.74
C GLY A 159 8.48 -11.59 12.01
N GLU A 160 9.27 -10.62 12.45
CA GLU A 160 9.00 -9.86 13.68
C GLU A 160 8.09 -8.62 13.44
N ASP A 161 8.07 -8.08 12.24
CA ASP A 161 7.32 -6.85 11.92
C ASP A 161 5.81 -6.98 12.12
N PRO A 162 5.13 -8.09 11.74
CA PRO A 162 3.71 -8.27 12.03
C PRO A 162 3.38 -8.19 13.53
N LYS A 163 4.21 -8.79 14.37
CA LYS A 163 4.02 -8.74 15.83
C LYS A 163 4.18 -7.33 16.37
N LYS A 164 5.26 -6.66 15.96
CA LYS A 164 5.52 -5.27 16.34
C LYS A 164 4.40 -4.35 15.90
N TYR A 165 3.87 -4.56 14.69
CA TYR A 165 2.72 -3.82 14.17
C TYR A 165 1.50 -3.99 15.07
N GLN A 166 1.16 -5.23 15.41
CA GLN A 166 0.03 -5.54 16.28
C GLN A 166 0.21 -4.96 17.69
N GLU A 167 1.42 -5.01 18.25
CA GLU A 167 1.74 -4.39 19.54
C GLU A 167 1.50 -2.88 19.49
N LEU A 168 1.96 -2.19 18.44
CA LEU A 168 1.77 -0.75 18.26
C LEU A 168 0.28 -0.37 18.15
N LEU A 169 -0.52 -1.14 17.39
CA LEU A 169 -1.95 -0.90 17.30
C LEU A 169 -2.67 -1.12 18.64
N ASN A 170 -2.29 -2.18 19.36
CA ASN A 170 -2.85 -2.47 20.68
C ASN A 170 -2.47 -1.40 21.71
N GLU A 171 -1.24 -0.91 21.71
CA GLU A 171 -0.81 0.16 22.59
C GLU A 171 -1.54 1.47 22.26
N ALA A 172 -1.60 1.86 20.99
CA ALA A 172 -2.31 3.05 20.55
C ALA A 172 -3.80 3.05 20.92
N LYS A 173 -4.44 1.89 20.91
CA LYS A 173 -5.85 1.74 21.27
C LYS A 173 -6.16 2.20 22.70
N PHE A 174 -5.23 2.02 23.64
CA PHE A 174 -5.41 2.37 25.05
C PHE A 174 -4.64 3.62 25.46
N GLU A 175 -3.83 4.20 24.57
CA GLU A 175 -3.12 5.45 24.85
C GLU A 175 -4.10 6.62 24.92
N VAL A 176 -3.97 7.44 25.96
CA VAL A 176 -4.83 8.59 26.23
C VAL A 176 -4.17 9.92 25.87
N ASP A 177 -2.84 9.93 25.72
CA ASP A 177 -2.12 11.10 25.26
C ASP A 177 -2.11 11.12 23.73
N ASP A 178 -2.74 12.13 23.15
CA ASP A 178 -2.93 12.23 21.69
C ASP A 178 -1.59 12.27 20.93
N GLN A 179 -0.57 12.89 21.50
CA GLN A 179 0.76 12.97 20.88
C GLN A 179 1.41 11.58 20.81
N LYS A 180 1.40 10.85 21.91
CA LYS A 180 1.96 9.49 21.95
C LYS A 180 1.16 8.52 21.09
N LYS A 181 -0.17 8.64 21.11
CA LYS A 181 -1.05 7.86 20.23
C LYS A 181 -0.71 8.07 18.76
N ALA A 182 -0.52 9.31 18.34
CA ALA A 182 -0.12 9.63 16.97
C ALA A 182 1.27 9.06 16.61
N GLU A 183 2.22 9.10 17.55
CA GLU A 183 3.56 8.52 17.36
C GLU A 183 3.53 7.00 17.22
N LEU A 184 2.65 6.30 17.96
CA LEU A 184 2.44 4.85 17.82
C LEU A 184 1.85 4.50 16.44
N TYR A 185 0.87 5.28 15.98
CA TYR A 185 0.32 5.12 14.64
C TYR A 185 1.36 5.41 13.54
N LEU A 186 2.23 6.39 13.74
CA LEU A 186 3.30 6.71 12.80
C LEU A 186 4.27 5.53 12.64
N GLN A 187 4.67 4.91 13.75
CA GLN A 187 5.53 3.72 13.73
C GLN A 187 4.84 2.53 13.05
N ALA A 188 3.54 2.34 13.27
CA ALA A 188 2.77 1.29 12.60
C ALA A 188 2.68 1.55 11.09
N GLU A 189 2.40 2.78 10.68
CA GLU A 189 2.36 3.16 9.26
C GLU A 189 3.71 2.94 8.58
N GLU A 190 4.82 3.32 9.23
CA GLU A 190 6.17 3.08 8.74
C GLU A 190 6.42 1.60 8.46
N LEU A 191 6.07 0.72 9.39
CA LEU A 191 6.25 -0.73 9.23
C LEU A 191 5.49 -1.28 8.02
N VAL A 192 4.21 -0.95 7.87
CA VAL A 192 3.39 -1.51 6.80
C VAL A 192 3.76 -0.95 5.43
N VAL A 193 4.15 0.32 5.33
CA VAL A 193 4.60 0.92 4.06
C VAL A 193 5.98 0.40 3.69
N LYS A 194 6.94 0.40 4.63
CA LYS A 194 8.32 -0.05 4.36
C LYS A 194 8.43 -1.56 4.13
N SER A 195 7.46 -2.35 4.59
CA SER A 195 7.39 -3.79 4.24
C SER A 195 6.93 -4.05 2.80
N GLY A 196 6.47 -3.03 2.08
CA GLY A 196 5.95 -3.17 0.72
C GLY A 196 4.56 -3.80 0.61
N LEU A 197 3.81 -3.92 1.72
CA LEU A 197 2.44 -4.44 1.72
C LEU A 197 1.46 -3.50 1.04
N ILE A 198 1.70 -2.20 1.15
CA ILE A 198 0.87 -1.18 0.53
C ILE A 198 1.74 -0.05 -0.03
N GLU A 199 1.33 0.43 -1.19
CA GLU A 199 1.81 1.70 -1.74
C GLU A 199 0.62 2.65 -1.88
N PRO A 200 0.54 3.69 -1.05
CA PRO A 200 -0.43 4.77 -1.21
C PRO A 200 -0.17 5.53 -2.51
N THR A 201 -1.19 5.69 -3.34
CA THR A 201 -1.02 6.31 -4.67
C THR A 201 -1.71 7.66 -4.79
N TYR A 202 -2.99 7.73 -4.50
CA TYR A 202 -3.76 8.98 -4.54
C TYR A 202 -5.04 8.88 -3.71
N VAL A 203 -5.56 10.05 -3.34
CA VAL A 203 -6.93 10.21 -2.81
C VAL A 203 -7.81 10.84 -3.88
N GLU A 204 -9.06 10.41 -3.95
CA GLU A 204 -10.07 11.07 -4.78
C GLU A 204 -10.54 12.36 -4.09
N GLU A 205 -10.53 13.46 -4.80
CA GLU A 205 -11.20 14.67 -4.34
C GLU A 205 -12.72 14.48 -4.47
N ALA A 206 -13.44 14.82 -3.39
CA ALA A 206 -14.89 14.73 -3.32
C ALA A 206 -15.57 15.82 -4.16
#